data_9497027df16cfdbd71222bb4de3317d2
#
_entry.id   9497027df16cfdbd71222bb4de3317d2
#
_cell.length_a   1.000
_cell.length_b   1.000
_cell.length_c   1.000
_cell.angle_alpha   90.00
_cell.angle_beta   90.00
_cell.angle_gamma   90.00
#
_symmetry.space_group_name_H-M   'P 1'
#
loop_
_entity.id
_entity.type
_entity.pdbx_description
1 polymer ?
#
loop_
_entity_poly.entity_id
_entity_poly.type
_entity_poly.pdbx_seq_one_letter_code
_entity_poly.pdbx_strand_id
1 'polypeptide(L)'
;MNLHKHGKTVAEDTVRVLVVDDHTLLVETVIASLTAEFGFSVHAAGDVDTALRMIAQHGRFDAILLDYDVPGMNALDGLRRLKEANEGHVVLFSGVVSRTTVDLALEQGAGGFIPKTLPLRTLGHAIRIVADGEVFLPAEFIRRTNASDIVNFGLKPRELRVLALLCEGMQNKEIGRELGLDEVIVKMDVKSICRKLDVRNRTQAVIVALRQGLL
;
A
#
# COMPACT_ATOMS: atom_id res chain seq x y z
N MET A 1 -11.55 -53.87 -28.11
CA MET A 1 -12.16 -53.06 -27.04
C MET A 1 -11.10 -52.08 -26.58
N ASN A 2 -11.01 -50.93 -27.28
CA ASN A 2 -9.96 -49.91 -27.13
C ASN A 2 -10.42 -48.82 -26.13
N LEU A 3 -9.85 -48.86 -24.95
CA LEU A 3 -9.96 -47.80 -23.94
C LEU A 3 -8.97 -46.69 -24.29
N HIS A 4 -9.39 -45.64 -24.99
CA HIS A 4 -8.65 -44.41 -25.10
C HIS A 4 -8.70 -43.69 -23.76
N LYS A 5 -7.58 -43.75 -23.02
CA LYS A 5 -7.33 -42.83 -21.91
C LYS A 5 -7.00 -41.47 -22.52
N HIS A 6 -7.94 -40.54 -22.43
CA HIS A 6 -7.67 -39.13 -22.63
C HIS A 6 -6.94 -38.62 -21.37
N GLY A 7 -5.62 -38.64 -21.43
CA GLY A 7 -4.80 -37.86 -20.52
C GLY A 7 -4.92 -36.37 -20.92
N LYS A 8 -5.83 -35.66 -20.26
CA LYS A 8 -5.82 -34.21 -20.29
C LYS A 8 -4.69 -33.76 -19.39
N THR A 9 -3.53 -33.50 -19.99
CA THR A 9 -2.44 -32.77 -19.33
C THR A 9 -2.99 -31.36 -19.09
N VAL A 10 -3.44 -31.08 -17.88
CA VAL A 10 -3.68 -29.70 -17.41
C VAL A 10 -2.27 -29.10 -17.38
N ALA A 11 -1.90 -28.33 -18.36
CA ALA A 11 -0.83 -27.35 -18.20
C ALA A 11 -1.28 -26.46 -17.03
N GLU A 12 -0.63 -26.59 -15.88
CA GLU A 12 -0.80 -25.61 -14.81
C GLU A 12 -0.40 -24.26 -15.41
N ASP A 13 -1.38 -23.39 -15.67
CA ASP A 13 -1.14 -22.05 -16.16
C ASP A 13 -0.28 -21.33 -15.12
N THR A 14 0.99 -21.17 -15.43
CA THR A 14 1.97 -20.53 -14.56
C THR A 14 1.55 -19.07 -14.36
N VAL A 15 1.20 -18.69 -13.14
CA VAL A 15 0.80 -17.32 -12.79
C VAL A 15 1.92 -16.36 -13.14
N ARG A 16 1.61 -15.36 -13.97
CA ARG A 16 2.54 -14.34 -14.43
C ARG A 16 2.41 -13.09 -13.59
N VAL A 17 3.49 -12.72 -12.92
CA VAL A 17 3.52 -11.60 -11.96
C VAL A 17 4.50 -10.54 -12.44
N LEU A 18 4.10 -9.26 -12.36
CA LEU A 18 5.00 -8.12 -12.54
C LEU A 18 5.13 -7.37 -11.22
N VAL A 19 6.35 -7.21 -10.72
CA VAL A 19 6.67 -6.41 -9.53
C VAL A 19 7.16 -5.05 -10.00
N VAL A 20 6.47 -3.97 -9.60
CA VAL A 20 6.81 -2.59 -9.95
C VAL A 20 7.26 -1.89 -8.68
N ASP A 21 8.57 -1.81 -8.48
CA ASP A 21 9.20 -1.32 -7.25
C ASP A 21 10.66 -0.93 -7.55
N ASP A 22 11.14 0.17 -7.01
CA ASP A 22 12.53 0.66 -7.21
C ASP A 22 13.53 0.12 -6.17
N HIS A 23 13.04 -0.66 -5.17
CA HIS A 23 13.87 -1.28 -4.15
C HIS A 23 14.45 -2.62 -4.62
N THR A 24 15.58 -2.59 -5.32
CA THR A 24 16.21 -3.76 -5.96
C THR A 24 16.31 -5.00 -5.06
N LEU A 25 16.79 -4.85 -3.82
CA LEU A 25 16.96 -5.99 -2.90
C LEU A 25 15.63 -6.66 -2.54
N LEU A 26 14.57 -5.87 -2.33
CA LEU A 26 13.23 -6.40 -2.08
C LEU A 26 12.72 -7.17 -3.30
N VAL A 27 12.86 -6.57 -4.48
CA VAL A 27 12.41 -7.15 -5.75
C VAL A 27 13.10 -8.50 -6.00
N GLU A 28 14.43 -8.57 -5.85
CA GLU A 28 15.19 -9.81 -6.01
C GLU A 28 14.73 -10.89 -5.03
N THR A 29 14.49 -10.52 -3.77
CA THR A 29 13.99 -11.45 -2.74
C THR A 29 12.60 -11.98 -3.09
N VAL A 30 11.69 -11.11 -3.53
CA VAL A 30 10.32 -11.47 -3.93
C VAL A 30 10.37 -12.41 -5.14
N ILE A 31 11.15 -12.08 -6.19
CA ILE A 31 11.31 -12.93 -7.37
C ILE A 31 11.80 -14.33 -6.99
N ALA A 32 12.89 -14.41 -6.21
CA ALA A 32 13.47 -15.68 -5.81
C ALA A 32 12.46 -16.56 -5.05
N SER A 33 11.76 -15.99 -4.07
CA SER A 33 10.78 -16.73 -3.27
C SER A 33 9.57 -17.16 -4.10
N LEU A 34 8.97 -16.26 -4.87
CA LEU A 34 7.78 -16.59 -5.67
C LEU A 34 8.06 -17.61 -6.76
N THR A 35 9.24 -17.55 -7.38
CA THR A 35 9.65 -18.53 -8.38
C THR A 35 9.92 -19.89 -7.74
N ALA A 36 10.69 -19.94 -6.63
CA ALA A 36 11.10 -21.19 -6.00
C ALA A 36 9.96 -21.91 -5.26
N GLU A 37 9.12 -21.16 -4.54
CA GLU A 37 8.08 -21.75 -3.69
C GLU A 37 6.73 -21.94 -4.39
N PHE A 38 6.41 -21.07 -5.37
CA PHE A 38 5.11 -21.05 -6.03
C PHE A 38 5.13 -21.37 -7.52
N GLY A 39 6.32 -21.43 -8.13
CA GLY A 39 6.46 -21.67 -9.58
C GLY A 39 5.96 -20.51 -10.45
N PHE A 40 5.86 -19.29 -9.91
CA PHE A 40 5.39 -18.13 -10.67
C PHE A 40 6.44 -17.67 -11.69
N SER A 41 5.97 -17.14 -12.81
CA SER A 41 6.79 -16.40 -13.78
C SER A 41 6.82 -14.93 -13.37
N VAL A 42 7.91 -14.49 -12.74
CA VAL A 42 8.00 -13.16 -12.13
C VAL A 42 8.92 -12.25 -12.95
N HIS A 43 8.43 -11.06 -13.25
CA HIS A 43 9.16 -9.98 -13.92
C HIS A 43 9.21 -8.77 -13.00
N ALA A 44 10.14 -7.82 -13.26
CA ALA A 44 10.29 -6.63 -12.46
C ALA A 44 10.47 -5.38 -13.31
N ALA A 45 9.97 -4.25 -12.79
CA ALA A 45 10.15 -2.91 -13.33
C ALA A 45 10.43 -1.93 -12.19
N GLY A 46 11.34 -0.98 -12.38
CA GLY A 46 11.67 0.03 -11.37
C GLY A 46 10.81 1.30 -11.45
N ASP A 47 9.90 1.39 -12.41
CA ASP A 47 9.01 2.53 -12.62
C ASP A 47 7.78 2.13 -13.45
N VAL A 48 6.75 2.99 -13.43
CA VAL A 48 5.48 2.74 -14.14
C VAL A 48 5.67 2.69 -15.66
N ASP A 49 6.52 3.54 -16.23
CA ASP A 49 6.72 3.58 -17.67
C ASP A 49 7.45 2.34 -18.18
N THR A 50 8.40 1.80 -17.41
CA THR A 50 9.04 0.52 -17.69
C THR A 50 8.03 -0.63 -17.59
N ALA A 51 7.17 -0.63 -16.59
CA ALA A 51 6.11 -1.62 -16.44
C ALA A 51 5.15 -1.62 -17.64
N LEU A 52 4.74 -0.45 -18.14
CA LEU A 52 3.90 -0.32 -19.34
C LEU A 52 4.60 -0.89 -20.60
N ARG A 53 5.91 -0.63 -20.76
CA ARG A 53 6.68 -1.23 -21.86
C ARG A 53 6.72 -2.75 -21.76
N MET A 54 6.87 -3.29 -20.54
CA MET A 54 6.88 -4.74 -20.31
C MET A 54 5.53 -5.37 -20.64
N ILE A 55 4.42 -4.73 -20.27
CA ILE A 55 3.08 -5.18 -20.64
C ILE A 55 2.94 -5.22 -22.17
N ALA A 56 3.37 -4.18 -22.87
CA ALA A 56 3.32 -4.12 -24.32
C ALA A 56 4.17 -5.21 -25.00
N GLN A 57 5.32 -5.58 -24.44
CA GLN A 57 6.25 -6.57 -24.97
C GLN A 57 5.87 -8.01 -24.65
N HIS A 58 5.43 -8.25 -23.42
CA HIS A 58 5.20 -9.59 -22.89
C HIS A 58 3.72 -9.96 -22.82
N GLY A 59 2.80 -9.02 -23.09
CA GLY A 59 1.37 -9.20 -22.92
C GLY A 59 0.94 -9.17 -21.46
N ARG A 60 -0.28 -9.62 -21.20
CA ARG A 60 -0.96 -9.61 -19.89
C ARG A 60 -0.13 -10.29 -18.80
N PHE A 61 -0.11 -9.67 -17.61
CA PHE A 61 0.26 -10.27 -16.33
C PHE A 61 -1.00 -10.56 -15.52
N ASP A 62 -1.06 -11.70 -14.83
CA ASP A 62 -2.23 -12.07 -14.01
C ASP A 62 -2.34 -11.20 -12.77
N ALA A 63 -1.18 -10.82 -12.18
CA ALA A 63 -1.11 -9.88 -11.08
C ALA A 63 0.07 -8.90 -11.25
N ILE A 64 -0.17 -7.62 -10.99
CA ILE A 64 0.87 -6.58 -10.91
C ILE A 64 0.93 -6.09 -9.47
N LEU A 65 2.09 -6.28 -8.81
CA LEU A 65 2.39 -5.70 -7.51
C LEU A 65 2.95 -4.30 -7.74
N LEU A 66 2.22 -3.26 -7.34
CA LEU A 66 2.59 -1.86 -7.60
C LEU A 66 2.94 -1.15 -6.30
N ASP A 67 4.20 -0.72 -6.17
CA ASP A 67 4.58 0.15 -5.06
C ASP A 67 3.97 1.54 -5.22
N TYR A 68 3.50 2.08 -4.08
CA TYR A 68 2.90 3.40 -4.04
C TYR A 68 3.93 4.54 -4.22
N ASP A 69 5.17 4.32 -3.79
CA ASP A 69 6.24 5.32 -3.84
C ASP A 69 7.13 5.19 -5.10
N VAL A 70 6.78 4.34 -6.08
CA VAL A 70 7.57 4.12 -7.30
C VAL A 70 7.48 5.32 -8.27
N PRO A 71 8.55 5.64 -9.02
CA PRO A 71 8.52 6.68 -10.04
C PRO A 71 7.40 6.47 -11.06
N GLY A 72 6.66 7.54 -11.37
CA GLY A 72 5.53 7.51 -12.31
C GLY A 72 4.18 7.13 -11.68
N MET A 73 4.15 6.84 -10.38
CA MET A 73 2.89 6.57 -9.66
C MET A 73 1.99 7.79 -9.58
N ASN A 74 2.54 9.00 -9.33
CA ASN A 74 1.80 10.28 -9.30
C ASN A 74 0.45 10.17 -8.57
N ALA A 75 0.48 9.88 -7.28
CA ALA A 75 -0.67 9.47 -6.46
C ALA A 75 -1.23 8.12 -6.96
N LEU A 76 -2.34 8.07 -7.67
CA LEU A 76 -2.94 6.85 -8.21
C LEU A 76 -3.02 6.82 -9.74
N ASP A 77 -2.41 7.78 -10.44
CA ASP A 77 -2.42 7.81 -11.92
C ASP A 77 -1.67 6.60 -12.51
N GLY A 78 -0.56 6.20 -11.89
CA GLY A 78 0.17 4.99 -12.28
C GLY A 78 -0.68 3.72 -12.18
N LEU A 79 -1.47 3.58 -11.13
CA LEU A 79 -2.42 2.48 -10.97
C LEU A 79 -3.43 2.44 -12.13
N ARG A 80 -4.05 3.60 -12.43
CA ARG A 80 -5.02 3.71 -13.54
C ARG A 80 -4.39 3.32 -14.86
N ARG A 81 -3.21 3.86 -15.20
CA ARG A 81 -2.47 3.58 -16.45
C ARG A 81 -2.13 2.09 -16.59
N LEU A 82 -1.65 1.46 -15.54
CA LEU A 82 -1.33 0.03 -15.55
C LEU A 82 -2.59 -0.83 -15.70
N LYS A 83 -3.70 -0.46 -15.07
CA LYS A 83 -4.98 -1.16 -15.24
C LYS A 83 -5.53 -1.05 -16.65
N GLU A 84 -5.44 0.12 -17.27
CA GLU A 84 -5.87 0.33 -18.66
C GLU A 84 -5.02 -0.48 -19.66
N ALA A 85 -3.71 -0.66 -19.36
CA ALA A 85 -2.80 -1.38 -20.23
C ALA A 85 -2.79 -2.90 -19.99
N ASN A 86 -3.13 -3.37 -18.79
CA ASN A 86 -3.06 -4.78 -18.41
C ASN A 86 -4.46 -5.34 -18.19
N GLU A 87 -4.85 -6.38 -18.88
CA GLU A 87 -6.15 -7.05 -18.72
C GLU A 87 -6.24 -7.88 -17.42
N GLY A 88 -5.16 -7.97 -16.65
CA GLY A 88 -5.11 -8.62 -15.34
C GLY A 88 -5.30 -7.63 -14.19
N HIS A 89 -4.92 -8.05 -12.99
CA HIS A 89 -5.20 -7.31 -11.75
C HIS A 89 -3.98 -6.52 -11.28
N VAL A 90 -4.19 -5.28 -10.84
CA VAL A 90 -3.17 -4.43 -10.22
C VAL A 90 -3.49 -4.27 -8.74
N VAL A 91 -2.54 -4.62 -7.87
CA VAL A 91 -2.68 -4.53 -6.41
C VAL A 91 -1.61 -3.60 -5.85
N LEU A 92 -1.97 -2.75 -4.88
CA LEU A 92 -0.97 -1.93 -4.18
C LEU A 92 -0.08 -2.82 -3.31
N PHE A 93 1.23 -2.64 -3.42
CA PHE A 93 2.25 -3.35 -2.64
C PHE A 93 3.17 -2.34 -1.97
N SER A 94 2.87 -1.91 -0.73
CA SER A 94 3.59 -0.82 -0.09
C SER A 94 3.90 -1.09 1.38
N GLY A 95 4.98 -0.46 1.88
CA GLY A 95 5.38 -0.54 3.28
C GLY A 95 4.50 0.32 4.19
N VAL A 96 4.10 1.49 3.70
CA VAL A 96 3.28 2.45 4.44
C VAL A 96 2.32 3.12 3.46
N VAL A 97 1.03 2.92 3.68
CA VAL A 97 -0.02 3.59 2.89
C VAL A 97 -1.19 3.92 3.82
N SER A 98 -1.81 5.08 3.63
CA SER A 98 -2.99 5.44 4.41
C SER A 98 -4.20 4.61 4.00
N ARG A 99 -5.13 4.39 4.94
CA ARG A 99 -6.39 3.73 4.64
C ARG A 99 -7.15 4.45 3.52
N THR A 100 -7.21 5.76 3.58
CA THR A 100 -7.85 6.59 2.54
C THR A 100 -7.26 6.32 1.15
N THR A 101 -5.93 6.16 1.05
CA THR A 101 -5.27 5.82 -0.22
C THR A 101 -5.67 4.44 -0.71
N VAL A 102 -5.77 3.44 0.20
CA VAL A 102 -6.22 2.09 -0.16
C VAL A 102 -7.69 2.12 -0.61
N ASP A 103 -8.57 2.83 0.10
CA ASP A 103 -9.98 2.96 -0.25
C ASP A 103 -10.13 3.62 -1.65
N LEU A 104 -9.40 4.70 -1.92
CA LEU A 104 -9.37 5.35 -3.23
C LEU A 104 -8.83 4.43 -4.35
N ALA A 105 -7.81 3.63 -4.05
CA ALA A 105 -7.28 2.66 -5.01
C ALA A 105 -8.31 1.57 -5.34
N LEU A 106 -9.04 1.08 -4.32
CA LEU A 106 -10.13 0.11 -4.51
C LEU A 106 -11.27 0.70 -5.34
N GLU A 107 -11.66 1.96 -5.10
CA GLU A 107 -12.64 2.68 -5.93
C GLU A 107 -12.21 2.79 -7.39
N GLN A 108 -10.89 2.92 -7.64
CA GLN A 108 -10.32 2.88 -8.98
C GLN A 108 -10.13 1.44 -9.50
N GLY A 109 -10.58 0.43 -8.72
CA GLY A 109 -10.59 -0.97 -9.08
C GLY A 109 -9.24 -1.66 -8.93
N ALA A 110 -8.43 -1.27 -7.97
CA ALA A 110 -7.28 -2.08 -7.55
C ALA A 110 -7.75 -3.44 -7.03
N GLY A 111 -6.96 -4.50 -7.28
CA GLY A 111 -7.17 -5.85 -6.76
C GLY A 111 -6.89 -5.98 -5.25
N GLY A 112 -6.69 -4.87 -4.55
CA GLY A 112 -6.49 -4.83 -3.10
C GLY A 112 -5.23 -4.11 -2.66
N PHE A 113 -4.80 -4.45 -1.43
CA PHE A 113 -3.57 -3.96 -0.82
C PHE A 113 -2.80 -5.10 -0.16
N ILE A 114 -1.52 -5.18 -0.42
CA ILE A 114 -0.58 -6.13 0.18
C ILE A 114 0.54 -5.33 0.86
N PRO A 115 0.71 -5.40 2.19
CA PRO A 115 1.82 -4.73 2.86
C PRO A 115 3.15 -5.42 2.55
N LYS A 116 4.22 -4.64 2.32
CA LYS A 116 5.59 -5.17 2.11
C LYS A 116 6.14 -5.94 3.32
N THR A 117 5.49 -5.80 4.49
CA THR A 117 5.81 -6.54 5.72
C THR A 117 5.18 -7.94 5.76
N LEU A 118 4.35 -8.29 4.79
CA LEU A 118 3.71 -9.61 4.74
C LEU A 118 4.77 -10.70 4.56
N PRO A 119 4.72 -11.81 5.32
CA PRO A 119 5.63 -12.93 5.11
C PRO A 119 5.55 -13.47 3.66
N LEU A 120 6.69 -13.81 3.05
CA LEU A 120 6.78 -14.20 1.63
C LEU A 120 5.84 -15.36 1.26
N ARG A 121 5.66 -16.34 2.16
CA ARG A 121 4.67 -17.41 1.95
C ARG A 121 3.25 -16.90 1.82
N THR A 122 2.87 -15.94 2.68
CA THR A 122 1.54 -15.34 2.65
C THR A 122 1.37 -14.45 1.40
N LEU A 123 2.45 -13.78 0.98
CA LEU A 123 2.49 -13.00 -0.26
C LEU A 123 2.13 -13.86 -1.48
N GLY A 124 2.71 -15.06 -1.62
CA GLY A 124 2.39 -15.95 -2.73
C GLY A 124 0.91 -16.37 -2.76
N HIS A 125 0.31 -16.64 -1.60
CA HIS A 125 -1.13 -16.92 -1.51
C HIS A 125 -1.99 -15.70 -1.83
N ALA A 126 -1.60 -14.50 -1.35
CA ALA A 126 -2.29 -13.26 -1.67
C ALA A 126 -2.28 -12.96 -3.17
N ILE A 127 -1.15 -13.21 -3.84
CA ILE A 127 -1.03 -13.05 -5.30
C ILE A 127 -1.97 -13.99 -6.04
N ARG A 128 -2.12 -15.26 -5.62
CA ARG A 128 -3.09 -16.18 -6.23
C ARG A 128 -4.52 -15.67 -6.14
N ILE A 129 -4.93 -15.21 -4.96
CA ILE A 129 -6.25 -14.58 -4.74
C ILE A 129 -6.47 -13.44 -5.73
N VAL A 130 -5.47 -12.56 -5.87
CA VAL A 130 -5.54 -11.42 -6.81
C VAL A 130 -5.57 -11.90 -8.27
N ALA A 131 -4.74 -12.89 -8.65
CA ALA A 131 -4.70 -13.43 -10.00
C ALA A 131 -6.02 -14.12 -10.40
N ASP A 132 -6.74 -14.70 -9.44
CA ASP A 132 -8.07 -15.28 -9.62
C ASP A 132 -9.19 -14.22 -9.71
N GLY A 133 -8.84 -12.93 -9.58
CA GLY A 133 -9.79 -11.80 -9.69
C GLY A 133 -10.46 -11.40 -8.40
N GLU A 134 -10.05 -11.97 -7.28
CA GLU A 134 -10.57 -11.61 -5.97
C GLU A 134 -9.75 -10.46 -5.35
N VAL A 135 -10.40 -9.70 -4.45
CA VAL A 135 -9.75 -8.58 -3.76
C VAL A 135 -9.03 -9.09 -2.51
N PHE A 136 -7.72 -8.82 -2.40
CA PHE A 136 -6.96 -9.11 -1.19
C PHE A 136 -6.80 -7.86 -0.32
N LEU A 137 -7.22 -7.98 0.95
CA LEU A 137 -6.98 -6.96 1.99
C LEU A 137 -6.53 -7.65 3.29
N PRO A 138 -5.52 -7.12 3.98
CA PRO A 138 -5.19 -7.56 5.33
C PRO A 138 -6.38 -7.41 6.29
N ALA A 139 -6.45 -8.25 7.31
CA ALA A 139 -7.58 -8.26 8.26
C ALA A 139 -7.83 -6.91 8.93
N GLU A 140 -6.78 -6.12 9.19
CA GLU A 140 -6.86 -4.77 9.72
C GLU A 140 -7.58 -3.77 8.78
N PHE A 141 -7.55 -4.01 7.46
CA PHE A 141 -8.26 -3.21 6.45
C PHE A 141 -9.70 -3.69 6.20
N ILE A 142 -10.02 -4.95 6.54
CA ILE A 142 -11.37 -5.50 6.39
C ILE A 142 -12.30 -5.03 7.51
N ARG A 143 -11.77 -4.85 8.71
CA ARG A 143 -12.56 -4.32 9.82
C ARG A 143 -13.01 -2.91 9.45
N ARG A 144 -14.27 -2.77 9.09
CA ARG A 144 -14.96 -1.46 9.05
C ARG A 144 -14.90 -0.89 10.45
N THR A 145 -13.87 -0.14 10.74
CA THR A 145 -13.89 0.76 11.87
C THR A 145 -14.93 1.83 11.54
N ASN A 146 -15.99 1.88 12.35
CA ASN A 146 -16.87 3.03 12.39
C ASN A 146 -15.99 4.29 12.35
N ALA A 147 -16.47 5.41 11.81
CA ALA A 147 -15.74 6.66 11.56
C ALA A 147 -14.97 7.27 12.77
N SER A 148 -14.78 6.51 13.84
CA SER A 148 -14.03 6.80 15.07
C SER A 148 -12.71 6.00 15.21
N ASP A 149 -12.41 5.08 14.30
CA ASP A 149 -11.11 4.37 14.30
C ASP A 149 -10.23 4.84 13.12
N ILE A 150 -9.99 6.12 13.03
CA ILE A 150 -8.67 6.65 12.68
C ILE A 150 -7.70 5.78 13.47
N VAL A 151 -6.65 5.23 12.85
CA VAL A 151 -5.58 4.52 13.58
C VAL A 151 -5.28 5.36 14.80
N ASN A 152 -5.88 4.94 15.93
CA ASN A 152 -5.96 5.82 17.08
C ASN A 152 -4.61 5.60 17.75
N PHE A 153 -3.58 6.37 17.33
CA PHE A 153 -2.32 6.48 18.06
C PHE A 153 -2.58 6.85 19.53
N GLY A 154 -3.83 6.66 19.98
CA GLY A 154 -4.32 7.08 21.30
C GLY A 154 -4.33 8.60 21.44
N LEU A 155 -4.37 9.34 20.32
CA LEU A 155 -4.48 10.79 20.33
C LEU A 155 -5.87 11.19 20.85
N LYS A 156 -5.87 12.08 21.85
CA LYS A 156 -7.10 12.68 22.37
C LYS A 156 -7.66 13.69 21.38
N PRO A 157 -8.97 14.01 21.41
CA PRO A 157 -9.56 15.01 20.51
C PRO A 157 -8.81 16.35 20.50
N ARG A 158 -8.30 16.80 21.65
CA ARG A 158 -7.49 18.02 21.75
C ARG A 158 -6.14 17.87 21.04
N GLU A 159 -5.47 16.72 21.21
CA GLU A 159 -4.19 16.45 20.57
C GLU A 159 -4.34 16.38 19.03
N LEU A 160 -5.45 15.85 18.52
CA LEU A 160 -5.76 15.89 17.08
C LEU A 160 -5.92 17.32 16.57
N ARG A 161 -6.63 18.20 17.30
CA ARG A 161 -6.75 19.61 16.92
C ARG A 161 -5.40 20.34 16.96
N VAL A 162 -4.57 20.05 17.96
CA VAL A 162 -3.19 20.58 18.01
C VAL A 162 -2.37 20.06 16.82
N LEU A 163 -2.47 18.78 16.49
CA LEU A 163 -1.75 18.18 15.35
C LEU A 163 -2.18 18.80 14.01
N ALA A 164 -3.48 19.08 13.82
CA ALA A 164 -3.99 19.77 12.63
C ALA A 164 -3.30 21.13 12.44
N LEU A 165 -3.31 21.96 13.49
CA LEU A 165 -2.68 23.29 13.44
C LEU A 165 -1.15 23.22 13.30
N LEU A 166 -0.50 22.14 13.80
CA LEU A 166 0.91 21.88 13.52
C LEU A 166 1.16 21.62 12.03
N CYS A 167 0.26 20.90 11.36
CA CYS A 167 0.35 20.62 9.92
C CYS A 167 0.15 21.88 9.07
N GLU A 168 -0.62 22.87 9.57
CA GLU A 168 -0.73 24.20 8.98
C GLU A 168 0.52 25.08 9.23
N GLY A 169 1.50 24.59 9.97
CA GLY A 169 2.77 25.28 10.24
C GLY A 169 2.74 26.22 11.45
N MET A 170 1.65 26.27 12.21
CA MET A 170 1.48 27.20 13.33
C MET A 170 2.46 26.92 14.48
N GLN A 171 2.97 27.98 15.14
CA GLN A 171 3.79 27.89 16.35
C GLN A 171 2.92 27.63 17.58
N ASN A 172 3.50 27.09 18.65
CA ASN A 172 2.75 26.74 19.86
C ASN A 172 1.96 27.92 20.45
N LYS A 173 2.51 29.13 20.36
CA LYS A 173 1.83 30.35 20.82
C LYS A 173 0.59 30.70 19.97
N GLU A 174 0.68 30.45 18.67
CA GLU A 174 -0.44 30.66 17.73
C GLU A 174 -1.54 29.61 17.95
N ILE A 175 -1.14 28.35 18.09
CA ILE A 175 -2.05 27.24 18.45
C ILE A 175 -2.75 27.51 19.78
N GLY A 176 -2.00 27.99 20.77
CA GLY A 176 -2.58 28.38 22.07
C GLY A 176 -3.66 29.44 21.94
N ARG A 177 -3.44 30.48 21.12
CA ARG A 177 -4.44 31.51 20.85
C ARG A 177 -5.67 30.96 20.13
N GLU A 178 -5.45 30.13 19.10
CA GLU A 178 -6.52 29.54 18.29
C GLU A 178 -7.42 28.62 19.12
N LEU A 179 -6.83 27.81 20.01
CA LEU A 179 -7.55 26.83 20.84
C LEU A 179 -7.99 27.36 22.22
N GLY A 180 -7.64 28.60 22.59
CA GLY A 180 -7.88 29.13 23.92
C GLY A 180 -7.09 28.43 25.02
N LEU A 181 -5.84 28.01 24.72
CA LEU A 181 -4.95 27.26 25.61
C LEU A 181 -3.69 28.06 25.94
N ASP A 182 -3.12 27.80 27.11
CA ASP A 182 -1.78 28.28 27.42
C ASP A 182 -0.73 27.59 26.57
N GLU A 183 0.32 28.32 26.13
CA GLU A 183 1.42 27.78 25.35
C GLU A 183 2.09 26.58 26.01
N VAL A 184 2.13 26.53 27.34
CA VAL A 184 2.69 25.40 28.10
C VAL A 184 1.86 24.13 27.87
N ILE A 185 0.53 24.25 27.82
CA ILE A 185 -0.36 23.13 27.56
C ILE A 185 -0.15 22.61 26.12
N VAL A 186 -0.03 23.51 25.14
CA VAL A 186 0.27 23.12 23.75
C VAL A 186 1.60 22.39 23.65
N LYS A 187 2.67 22.85 24.34
CA LYS A 187 3.96 22.15 24.42
C LYS A 187 3.83 20.74 25.01
N MET A 188 3.01 20.58 26.03
CA MET A 188 2.72 19.25 26.62
C MET A 188 1.98 18.34 25.65
N ASP A 189 0.99 18.87 24.94
CA ASP A 189 0.24 18.12 23.93
C ASP A 189 1.16 17.72 22.76
N VAL A 190 2.01 18.61 22.25
CA VAL A 190 3.02 18.29 21.21
C VAL A 190 3.97 17.17 21.66
N LYS A 191 4.46 17.23 22.91
CA LYS A 191 5.30 16.15 23.47
C LYS A 191 4.54 14.83 23.57
N SER A 192 3.27 14.88 23.96
CA SER A 192 2.41 13.69 24.04
C SER A 192 2.13 13.11 22.67
N ILE A 193 1.85 13.96 21.66
CA ILE A 193 1.68 13.57 20.26
C ILE A 193 2.93 12.86 19.75
N CYS A 194 4.12 13.48 19.92
CA CYS A 194 5.38 12.86 19.48
C CYS A 194 5.59 11.47 20.11
N ARG A 195 5.32 11.31 21.41
CA ARG A 195 5.42 10.01 22.08
C ARG A 195 4.43 8.98 21.53
N LYS A 196 3.20 9.40 21.24
CA LYS A 196 2.13 8.52 20.76
C LYS A 196 2.32 8.11 19.30
N LEU A 197 2.91 9.00 18.49
CA LEU A 197 3.30 8.73 17.10
C LEU A 197 4.67 8.05 16.98
N ASP A 198 5.36 7.79 18.12
CA ASP A 198 6.73 7.25 18.18
C ASP A 198 7.74 8.03 17.33
N VAL A 199 7.72 9.35 17.46
CA VAL A 199 8.58 10.28 16.71
C VAL A 199 9.40 11.18 17.63
N ARG A 200 10.55 11.67 17.14
CA ARG A 200 11.51 12.44 17.93
C ARG A 200 11.18 13.94 18.06
N ASN A 201 10.43 14.50 17.12
CA ASN A 201 10.13 15.94 17.07
C ASN A 201 8.85 16.27 16.31
N ARG A 202 8.41 17.55 16.42
CA ARG A 202 7.18 18.04 15.80
C ARG A 202 7.17 17.90 14.27
N THR A 203 8.30 18.07 13.61
CA THR A 203 8.40 17.94 12.15
C THR A 203 8.12 16.52 11.72
N GLN A 204 8.68 15.53 12.43
CA GLN A 204 8.38 14.13 12.18
C GLN A 204 6.91 13.80 12.49
N ALA A 205 6.31 14.41 13.53
CA ALA A 205 4.90 14.23 13.83
C ALA A 205 4.00 14.73 12.70
N VAL A 206 4.33 15.89 12.11
CA VAL A 206 3.63 16.42 10.93
C VAL A 206 3.77 15.48 9.72
N ILE A 207 4.99 15.01 9.44
CA ILE A 207 5.24 14.07 8.33
C ILE A 207 4.42 12.78 8.50
N VAL A 208 4.41 12.22 9.71
CA VAL A 208 3.61 11.01 10.00
C VAL A 208 2.12 11.30 9.86
N ALA A 209 1.62 12.43 10.37
CA ALA A 209 0.22 12.81 10.27
C ALA A 209 -0.25 12.92 8.82
N LEU A 210 0.54 13.58 7.97
CA LEU A 210 0.24 13.74 6.55
C LEU A 210 0.31 12.40 5.79
N ARG A 211 1.33 11.56 6.09
CA ARG A 211 1.48 10.23 5.45
C ARG A 211 0.38 9.25 5.85
N GLN A 212 -0.10 9.34 7.08
CA GLN A 212 -1.10 8.42 7.63
C GLN A 212 -2.54 8.93 7.43
N GLY A 213 -2.72 10.11 6.84
CA GLY A 213 -4.04 10.72 6.66
C GLY A 213 -4.80 10.89 7.99
N LEU A 214 -4.10 11.36 9.03
CA LEU A 214 -4.70 11.55 10.36
C LEU A 214 -5.59 12.80 10.47
N LEU A 215 -5.64 13.58 9.40
CA LEU A 215 -6.32 14.89 9.33
C LEU A 215 -7.07 15.02 8.03
#